data_64cef3cdeef00022e3f1aa2881cf8243
#
_entry.id   64cef3cdeef00022e3f1aa2881cf8243
#
_cell.length_a   1.000
_cell.length_b   1.000
_cell.length_c   1.000
_cell.angle_alpha   90.00
_cell.angle_beta   90.00
_cell.angle_gamma   90.00
#
_symmetry.space_group_name_H-M   'P 1'
#
loop_
_entity.id
_entity.type
_entity.pdbx_description
1 polymer ?
#
loop_
_entity_poly.entity_id
_entity_poly.type
_entity_poly.pdbx_seq_one_letter_code
_entity_poly.pdbx_strand_id
1 'polypeptide(L)'
;REQVDSSNTESKEIKQWQRIEVLKDYRFYIVCLNMLAMPWIATGVFVYQSFITESKEWGSFVIAQSFMIYSILSVITLLGSGFLIDKFTSRKLLIFMNIPLLVATLVLFYFDTSITSFIFLGLIGISNGLANVLGSSTWAEIYGVKYIGSIKALTTALMVFSLSLIHISEPTRRR
;
A
#
# COMPACT_ATOMS: atom_id res chain seq x y z
N ARG A 1 -50.78 4.46 -22.61
CA ARG A 1 -50.22 5.45 -21.62
C ARG A 1 -49.87 4.66 -20.37
N GLU A 2 -48.72 4.05 -20.37
CA GLU A 2 -48.13 3.42 -19.21
C GLU A 2 -47.12 4.41 -18.63
N GLN A 3 -47.37 4.83 -17.41
CA GLN A 3 -46.46 5.59 -16.61
C GLN A 3 -45.35 4.61 -16.16
N VAL A 4 -44.14 4.86 -16.60
CA VAL A 4 -42.95 4.16 -16.14
C VAL A 4 -42.67 4.75 -14.74
N ASP A 5 -42.97 3.97 -13.72
CA ASP A 5 -42.54 4.23 -12.34
C ASP A 5 -41.00 4.29 -12.32
N SER A 6 -40.49 5.50 -12.23
CA SER A 6 -39.08 5.75 -11.93
C SER A 6 -38.82 5.34 -10.48
N SER A 7 -38.43 4.10 -10.28
CA SER A 7 -37.95 3.57 -9.03
C SER A 7 -36.78 4.43 -8.53
N ASN A 8 -37.07 5.14 -7.48
CA ASN A 8 -36.21 6.00 -6.70
C ASN A 8 -35.04 5.17 -6.10
N THR A 9 -34.00 4.96 -6.90
CA THR A 9 -32.72 4.47 -6.39
C THR A 9 -32.05 5.68 -5.76
N GLU A 10 -32.28 5.91 -4.48
CA GLU A 10 -31.50 6.87 -3.68
C GLU A 10 -30.02 6.48 -3.77
N SER A 11 -29.35 6.98 -4.78
CA SER A 11 -27.90 7.05 -4.79
C SER A 11 -27.53 7.96 -3.62
N LYS A 12 -27.05 7.39 -2.52
CA LYS A 12 -26.45 8.15 -1.41
C LYS A 12 -25.41 9.08 -2.03
N GLU A 13 -25.79 10.35 -2.20
CA GLU A 13 -24.84 11.36 -2.66
C GLU A 13 -23.69 11.43 -1.66
N ILE A 14 -22.53 10.91 -2.07
CA ILE A 14 -21.32 11.00 -1.25
C ILE A 14 -20.95 12.47 -1.18
N LYS A 15 -20.94 13.03 0.04
CA LYS A 15 -20.51 14.41 0.28
C LYS A 15 -19.15 14.64 -0.36
N GLN A 16 -19.05 15.65 -1.23
CA GLN A 16 -17.79 16.01 -1.91
C GLN A 16 -16.98 16.93 -0.98
N TRP A 17 -15.93 16.38 -0.39
CA TRP A 17 -15.11 17.07 0.61
C TRP A 17 -14.05 17.96 -0.05
N GLN A 18 -13.86 19.19 0.47
CA GLN A 18 -12.77 20.08 0.08
C GLN A 18 -11.50 19.78 0.89
N ARG A 19 -10.32 20.21 0.37
CA ARG A 19 -9.00 19.96 1.00
C ARG A 19 -8.96 20.32 2.49
N ILE A 20 -9.52 21.46 2.87
CA ILE A 20 -9.49 21.97 4.26
C ILE A 20 -10.36 21.10 5.17
N GLU A 21 -11.48 20.60 4.67
CA GLU A 21 -12.36 19.71 5.42
C GLU A 21 -11.68 18.37 5.65
N VAL A 22 -10.98 17.82 4.64
CA VAL A 22 -10.24 16.56 4.71
C VAL A 22 -9.11 16.64 5.74
N LEU A 23 -8.37 17.76 5.79
CA LEU A 23 -7.29 17.98 6.76
C LEU A 23 -7.80 18.06 8.22
N LYS A 24 -9.07 18.41 8.42
CA LYS A 24 -9.69 18.44 9.75
C LYS A 24 -10.25 17.09 10.18
N ASP A 25 -10.38 16.14 9.25
CA ASP A 25 -10.92 14.81 9.56
C ASP A 25 -9.82 13.89 10.09
N TYR A 26 -9.98 13.39 11.33
CA TYR A 26 -9.03 12.45 11.93
C TYR A 26 -8.91 11.13 11.15
N ARG A 27 -9.96 10.74 10.42
CA ARG A 27 -9.98 9.53 9.57
C ARG A 27 -8.94 9.60 8.47
N PHE A 28 -8.70 10.80 7.94
CA PHE A 28 -7.66 11.03 6.93
C PHE A 28 -6.29 10.57 7.44
N TYR A 29 -5.92 10.96 8.65
CA TYR A 29 -4.62 10.62 9.24
C TYR A 29 -4.47 9.13 9.52
N ILE A 30 -5.54 8.46 10.00
CA ILE A 30 -5.53 7.01 10.24
C ILE A 30 -5.34 6.26 8.92
N VAL A 31 -6.06 6.64 7.86
CA VAL A 31 -5.94 6.03 6.54
C VAL A 31 -4.56 6.30 5.93
N CYS A 32 -4.06 7.54 6.04
CA CYS A 32 -2.70 7.88 5.59
C CYS A 32 -1.63 7.05 6.31
N LEU A 33 -1.72 6.90 7.63
CA LEU A 33 -0.76 6.10 8.40
C LEU A 33 -0.78 4.62 7.97
N ASN A 34 -1.97 4.06 7.76
CA ASN A 34 -2.12 2.70 7.27
C ASN A 34 -1.50 2.52 5.87
N MET A 35 -1.77 3.46 4.95
CA MET A 35 -1.23 3.43 3.58
C MET A 35 0.28 3.70 3.55
N LEU A 36 0.83 4.41 4.51
CA LEU A 36 2.24 4.75 4.60
C LEU A 36 3.11 3.55 4.99
N ALA A 37 2.56 2.58 5.71
CA ALA A 37 3.30 1.42 6.21
C ALA A 37 3.99 0.64 5.09
N MET A 38 3.28 0.40 3.97
CA MET A 38 3.82 -0.37 2.85
C MET A 38 5.02 0.34 2.18
N PRO A 39 4.95 1.59 1.70
CA PRO A 39 6.09 2.25 1.08
C PRO A 39 7.25 2.46 2.05
N TRP A 40 7.00 2.65 3.33
CA TRP A 40 8.04 2.78 4.36
C TRP A 40 8.85 1.49 4.50
N ILE A 41 8.18 0.37 4.71
CA ILE A 41 8.84 -0.93 4.87
C ILE A 41 9.51 -1.34 3.56
N ALA A 42 8.85 -1.17 2.40
CA ALA A 42 9.44 -1.49 1.11
C ALA A 42 10.71 -0.68 0.84
N THR A 43 10.69 0.64 1.10
CA THR A 43 11.88 1.50 0.94
C THR A 43 13.00 1.04 1.88
N GLY A 44 12.70 0.74 3.13
CA GLY A 44 13.67 0.20 4.07
C GLY A 44 14.30 -1.10 3.56
N VAL A 45 13.50 -2.03 3.06
CA VAL A 45 13.98 -3.29 2.48
C VAL A 45 14.89 -3.05 1.28
N PHE A 46 14.53 -2.14 0.37
CA PHE A 46 15.34 -1.83 -0.81
C PHE A 46 16.66 -1.13 -0.45
N VAL A 47 16.65 -0.25 0.53
CA VAL A 47 17.87 0.45 0.99
C VAL A 47 18.80 -0.52 1.70
N TYR A 48 18.28 -1.37 2.57
CA TYR A 48 19.08 -2.30 3.40
C TYR A 48 19.19 -3.71 2.82
N GLN A 49 18.81 -3.93 1.55
CA GLN A 49 18.82 -5.26 0.92
C GLN A 49 20.20 -5.97 0.99
N SER A 50 21.29 -5.24 0.78
CA SER A 50 22.65 -5.81 0.87
C SER A 50 22.95 -6.29 2.27
N PHE A 51 22.63 -5.48 3.29
CA PHE A 51 22.79 -5.84 4.69
C PHE A 51 21.97 -7.08 5.07
N ILE A 52 20.71 -7.14 4.62
CA ILE A 52 19.83 -8.30 4.85
C ILE A 52 20.43 -9.55 4.20
N THR A 53 20.92 -9.43 2.98
CA THR A 53 21.53 -10.55 2.23
C THR A 53 22.78 -11.08 2.94
N GLU A 54 23.64 -10.21 3.41
CA GLU A 54 24.85 -10.58 4.15
C GLU A 54 24.53 -11.19 5.52
N SER A 55 23.62 -10.57 6.28
CA SER A 55 23.26 -11.04 7.62
C SER A 55 22.55 -12.38 7.64
N LYS A 56 21.85 -12.72 6.56
CA LYS A 56 21.14 -13.99 6.37
C LYS A 56 21.93 -15.02 5.57
N GLU A 57 23.16 -14.68 5.17
CA GLU A 57 24.04 -15.52 4.35
C GLU A 57 23.38 -15.98 3.03
N TRP A 58 22.49 -15.16 2.46
CA TRP A 58 21.84 -15.44 1.18
C TRP A 58 22.79 -15.11 0.04
N GLY A 59 22.86 -15.97 -0.96
CA GLY A 59 23.64 -15.68 -2.17
C GLY A 59 23.05 -14.48 -2.93
N SER A 60 23.90 -13.69 -3.56
CA SER A 60 23.50 -12.50 -4.34
C SER A 60 22.44 -12.79 -5.41
N PHE A 61 22.45 -14.00 -5.98
CA PHE A 61 21.45 -14.44 -6.94
C PHE A 61 20.09 -14.72 -6.33
N VAL A 62 20.01 -15.13 -5.08
CA VAL A 62 18.76 -15.49 -4.41
C VAL A 62 17.84 -14.27 -4.30
N ILE A 63 18.37 -13.13 -3.88
CA ILE A 63 17.56 -11.92 -3.75
C ILE A 63 17.13 -11.38 -5.13
N ALA A 64 17.99 -11.46 -6.14
CA ALA A 64 17.65 -11.07 -7.50
C ALA A 64 16.52 -11.91 -8.09
N GLN A 65 16.55 -13.23 -7.88
CA GLN A 65 15.48 -14.13 -8.28
C GLN A 65 14.18 -13.88 -7.50
N SER A 66 14.28 -13.53 -6.22
CA SER A 66 13.12 -13.22 -5.39
C SER A 66 12.38 -11.96 -5.85
N PHE A 67 13.07 -11.00 -6.49
CA PHE A 67 12.43 -9.84 -7.13
C PHE A 67 11.54 -10.22 -8.32
N MET A 68 11.82 -11.32 -9.01
CA MET A 68 10.92 -11.81 -10.06
C MET A 68 9.58 -12.24 -9.45
N ILE A 69 9.62 -12.98 -8.32
CA ILE A 69 8.40 -13.39 -7.61
C ILE A 69 7.64 -12.18 -7.06
N TYR A 70 8.34 -11.20 -6.48
CA TYR A 70 7.75 -9.93 -6.07
C TYR A 70 6.98 -9.28 -7.22
N SER A 71 7.58 -9.15 -8.39
CA SER A 71 6.97 -8.49 -9.54
C SER A 71 5.74 -9.25 -10.05
N ILE A 72 5.85 -10.57 -10.19
CA ILE A 72 4.76 -11.43 -10.67
C ILE A 72 3.56 -11.34 -9.70
N LEU A 73 3.79 -11.52 -8.40
CA LEU A 73 2.73 -11.47 -7.40
C LEU A 73 2.14 -10.08 -7.25
N SER A 74 2.94 -9.02 -7.38
CA SER A 74 2.45 -7.64 -7.38
C SER A 74 1.47 -7.38 -8.54
N VAL A 75 1.80 -7.83 -9.75
CA VAL A 75 0.93 -7.67 -10.92
C VAL A 75 -0.34 -8.52 -10.79
N ILE A 76 -0.21 -9.79 -10.40
CA ILE A 76 -1.37 -10.66 -10.19
C ILE A 76 -2.33 -10.07 -9.16
N THR A 77 -1.78 -9.59 -8.05
CA THR A 77 -2.59 -8.99 -6.98
C THR A 77 -3.19 -7.66 -7.40
N LEU A 78 -2.48 -6.84 -8.16
CA LEU A 78 -2.98 -5.59 -8.71
C LEU A 78 -4.22 -5.83 -9.61
N LEU A 79 -4.16 -6.81 -10.50
CA LEU A 79 -5.27 -7.18 -11.37
C LEU A 79 -6.43 -7.81 -10.58
N GLY A 80 -6.11 -8.72 -9.65
CA GLY A 80 -7.10 -9.39 -8.81
C GLY A 80 -7.78 -8.46 -7.80
N SER A 81 -7.09 -7.42 -7.35
CA SER A 81 -7.64 -6.47 -6.35
C SER A 81 -8.81 -5.65 -6.89
N GLY A 82 -8.88 -5.41 -8.20
CA GLY A 82 -10.05 -4.81 -8.84
C GLY A 82 -11.32 -5.61 -8.54
N PHE A 83 -11.31 -6.91 -8.77
CA PHE A 83 -12.44 -7.80 -8.48
C PHE A 83 -12.76 -7.88 -6.98
N LEU A 84 -11.73 -7.80 -6.12
CA LEU A 84 -11.93 -7.78 -4.68
C LEU A 84 -12.66 -6.50 -4.23
N ILE A 85 -12.32 -5.36 -4.79
CA ILE A 85 -12.94 -4.07 -4.45
C ILE A 85 -14.40 -4.03 -4.89
N ASP A 86 -14.71 -4.60 -6.04
CA ASP A 86 -16.09 -4.69 -6.53
C ASP A 86 -16.96 -5.57 -5.59
N LYS A 87 -16.37 -6.59 -4.99
CA LYS A 87 -17.07 -7.50 -4.07
C LYS A 87 -17.04 -7.03 -2.61
N PHE A 88 -15.95 -6.44 -2.18
CA PHE A 88 -15.73 -5.96 -0.82
C PHE A 88 -15.43 -4.47 -0.86
N THR A 89 -16.02 -3.70 0.03
CA THR A 89 -15.77 -2.26 0.16
C THR A 89 -14.28 -1.97 0.37
N SER A 90 -13.73 -0.93 -0.29
CA SER A 90 -12.31 -0.55 -0.17
C SER A 90 -11.87 -0.35 1.29
N ARG A 91 -12.75 0.19 2.13
CA ARG A 91 -12.49 0.39 3.58
C ARG A 91 -12.19 -0.91 4.32
N LYS A 92 -12.90 -2.01 4.00
CA LYS A 92 -12.65 -3.31 4.62
C LYS A 92 -11.32 -3.89 4.16
N LEU A 93 -11.05 -3.81 2.86
CA LEU A 93 -9.81 -4.30 2.27
C LEU A 93 -8.58 -3.52 2.77
N LEU A 94 -8.73 -2.25 3.12
CA LEU A 94 -7.66 -1.42 3.66
C LEU A 94 -7.06 -2.01 4.95
N ILE A 95 -7.89 -2.63 5.80
CA ILE A 95 -7.44 -3.27 7.04
C ILE A 95 -6.59 -4.51 6.71
N PHE A 96 -6.99 -5.26 5.68
CA PHE A 96 -6.30 -6.49 5.28
C PHE A 96 -5.03 -6.24 4.45
N MET A 97 -4.86 -5.03 3.89
CA MET A 97 -3.74 -4.67 3.02
C MET A 97 -2.37 -4.91 3.66
N ASN A 98 -2.25 -4.63 4.95
CA ASN A 98 -0.99 -4.73 5.68
C ASN A 98 -0.75 -6.11 6.32
N ILE A 99 -1.71 -7.05 6.24
CA ILE A 99 -1.52 -8.42 6.77
C ILE A 99 -0.38 -9.16 6.05
N PRO A 100 -0.31 -9.20 4.70
CA PRO A 100 0.80 -9.84 4.03
C PRO A 100 2.15 -9.22 4.40
N LEU A 101 2.18 -7.90 4.59
CA LEU A 101 3.38 -7.16 4.99
C LEU A 101 3.84 -7.56 6.40
N LEU A 102 2.91 -7.70 7.35
CA LEU A 102 3.20 -8.15 8.71
C LEU A 102 3.71 -9.59 8.69
N VAL A 103 3.08 -10.48 7.94
CA VAL A 103 3.53 -11.87 7.79
C VAL A 103 4.92 -11.91 7.16
N ALA A 104 5.19 -11.08 6.13
CA ALA A 104 6.50 -11.00 5.51
C ALA A 104 7.59 -10.64 6.51
N THR A 105 7.37 -9.62 7.34
CA THR A 105 8.35 -9.20 8.36
C THR A 105 8.57 -10.26 9.42
N LEU A 106 7.52 -10.97 9.83
CA LEU A 106 7.64 -12.10 10.77
C LEU A 106 8.42 -13.27 10.17
N VAL A 107 8.16 -13.62 8.91
CA VAL A 107 8.89 -14.67 8.19
C VAL A 107 10.37 -14.30 8.09
N LEU A 108 10.69 -13.06 7.76
CA LEU A 108 12.08 -12.58 7.72
C LEU A 108 12.76 -12.67 9.09
N PHE A 109 12.01 -12.39 10.16
CA PHE A 109 12.56 -12.41 11.53
C PHE A 109 12.88 -13.83 12.02
N TYR A 110 11.97 -14.79 11.77
CA TYR A 110 12.09 -16.14 12.34
C TYR A 110 12.91 -17.12 11.50
N PHE A 111 13.09 -16.88 10.20
CA PHE A 111 13.70 -17.83 9.29
C PHE A 111 14.88 -17.22 8.54
N ASP A 112 15.98 -18.00 8.39
CA ASP A 112 17.21 -17.55 7.74
C ASP A 112 17.47 -18.26 6.40
N THR A 113 16.63 -19.25 6.03
CA THR A 113 16.79 -20.06 4.83
C THR A 113 16.65 -19.22 3.55
N SER A 114 17.36 -19.56 2.48
CA SER A 114 17.25 -18.87 1.18
C SER A 114 15.82 -18.82 0.63
N ILE A 115 14.97 -19.82 0.92
CA ILE A 115 13.56 -19.85 0.55
C ILE A 115 12.79 -18.69 1.20
N THR A 116 13.21 -18.24 2.38
CA THR A 116 12.61 -17.11 3.08
C THR A 116 12.62 -15.83 2.25
N SER A 117 13.67 -15.60 1.45
CA SER A 117 13.76 -14.45 0.55
C SER A 117 12.60 -14.43 -0.46
N PHE A 118 12.27 -15.58 -1.04
CA PHE A 118 11.18 -15.69 -2.02
C PHE A 118 9.81 -15.44 -1.39
N ILE A 119 9.57 -16.02 -0.20
CA ILE A 119 8.31 -15.83 0.54
C ILE A 119 8.19 -14.37 0.99
N PHE A 120 9.25 -13.81 1.54
CA PHE A 120 9.32 -12.44 2.03
C PHE A 120 9.00 -11.41 0.92
N LEU A 121 9.75 -11.45 -0.18
CA LEU A 121 9.52 -10.53 -1.30
C LEU A 121 8.20 -10.81 -2.01
N GLY A 122 7.77 -12.07 -2.10
CA GLY A 122 6.45 -12.41 -2.62
C GLY A 122 5.30 -11.78 -1.84
N LEU A 123 5.33 -11.86 -0.51
CA LEU A 123 4.33 -11.25 0.37
C LEU A 123 4.35 -9.71 0.30
N ILE A 124 5.54 -9.10 0.19
CA ILE A 124 5.67 -7.66 -0.06
C ILE A 124 5.03 -7.31 -1.41
N GLY A 125 5.23 -8.12 -2.45
CA GLY A 125 4.61 -7.95 -3.77
C GLY A 125 3.08 -7.96 -3.69
N ILE A 126 2.49 -8.88 -2.94
CA ILE A 126 1.03 -8.93 -2.69
C ILE A 126 0.56 -7.64 -2.02
N SER A 127 1.23 -7.21 -0.96
CA SER A 127 0.89 -5.98 -0.25
C SER A 127 1.00 -4.74 -1.16
N ASN A 128 2.04 -4.69 -2.01
CA ASN A 128 2.23 -3.62 -2.99
C ASN A 128 1.11 -3.58 -4.04
N GLY A 129 0.70 -4.73 -4.58
CA GLY A 129 -0.43 -4.81 -5.51
C GLY A 129 -1.73 -4.28 -4.92
N LEU A 130 -2.06 -4.66 -3.68
CA LEU A 130 -3.21 -4.14 -2.95
C LEU A 130 -3.10 -2.63 -2.69
N ALA A 131 -1.94 -2.15 -2.24
CA ALA A 131 -1.71 -0.75 -1.93
C ALA A 131 -1.94 0.19 -3.12
N ASN A 132 -1.51 -0.21 -4.31
CA ASN A 132 -1.67 0.59 -5.53
C ASN A 132 -3.14 0.84 -5.89
N VAL A 133 -4.01 -0.16 -5.76
CA VAL A 133 -5.44 -0.03 -6.09
C VAL A 133 -6.20 0.63 -4.95
N LEU A 134 -5.97 0.19 -3.71
CA LEU A 134 -6.66 0.73 -2.53
C LEU A 134 -6.30 2.19 -2.27
N GLY A 135 -5.07 2.61 -2.61
CA GLY A 135 -4.64 4.00 -2.51
C GLY A 135 -5.48 4.99 -3.35
N SER A 136 -6.16 4.49 -4.38
CA SER A 136 -7.06 5.32 -5.20
C SER A 136 -8.51 5.17 -4.80
N SER A 137 -8.97 3.92 -4.69
CA SER A 137 -10.38 3.60 -4.45
C SER A 137 -10.87 4.01 -3.06
N THR A 138 -10.03 3.90 -2.04
CA THR A 138 -10.38 4.30 -0.68
C THR A 138 -10.69 5.80 -0.58
N TRP A 139 -9.89 6.65 -1.21
CA TRP A 139 -10.13 8.09 -1.20
C TRP A 139 -11.40 8.48 -1.95
N ALA A 140 -11.67 7.83 -3.09
CA ALA A 140 -12.91 8.03 -3.84
C ALA A 140 -14.15 7.65 -3.02
N GLU A 141 -14.07 6.56 -2.25
CA GLU A 141 -15.16 6.05 -1.42
C GLU A 141 -15.41 6.91 -0.17
N ILE A 142 -14.36 7.47 0.44
CA ILE A 142 -14.49 8.24 1.70
C ILE A 142 -14.85 9.68 1.41
N TYR A 143 -14.19 10.34 0.45
CA TYR A 143 -14.26 11.79 0.24
C TYR A 143 -14.90 12.20 -1.09
N GLY A 144 -15.28 11.22 -1.92
CA GLY A 144 -15.86 11.47 -3.24
C GLY A 144 -14.81 11.72 -4.32
N VAL A 145 -15.28 11.74 -5.58
CA VAL A 145 -14.39 11.79 -6.75
C VAL A 145 -14.02 13.19 -7.20
N LYS A 146 -14.82 14.21 -6.83
CA LYS A 146 -14.70 15.59 -7.37
C LYS A 146 -13.34 16.23 -7.09
N TYR A 147 -12.77 16.02 -5.90
CA TYR A 147 -11.51 16.62 -5.47
C TYR A 147 -10.41 15.57 -5.22
N ILE A 148 -10.57 14.36 -5.76
CA ILE A 148 -9.68 13.22 -5.50
C ILE A 148 -8.21 13.52 -5.88
N GLY A 149 -7.97 14.26 -6.96
CA GLY A 149 -6.62 14.66 -7.37
C GLY A 149 -5.92 15.51 -6.30
N SER A 150 -6.66 16.41 -5.67
CA SER A 150 -6.16 17.27 -4.60
C SER A 150 -5.84 16.48 -3.33
N ILE A 151 -6.67 15.50 -3.00
CA ILE A 151 -6.49 14.63 -1.83
C ILE A 151 -5.29 13.69 -2.04
N LYS A 152 -5.17 13.12 -3.24
CA LYS A 152 -3.99 12.31 -3.62
C LYS A 152 -2.70 13.11 -3.58
N ALA A 153 -2.69 14.34 -4.09
CA ALA A 153 -1.51 15.21 -4.03
C ALA A 153 -1.08 15.46 -2.58
N LEU A 154 -2.02 15.69 -1.67
CA LEU A 154 -1.73 15.85 -0.24
C LEU A 154 -1.17 14.58 0.37
N THR A 155 -1.77 13.42 0.10
CA THR A 155 -1.29 12.12 0.57
C THR A 155 0.11 11.81 0.05
N THR A 156 0.37 12.08 -1.24
CA THR A 156 1.69 11.89 -1.85
C THR A 156 2.73 12.82 -1.22
N ALA A 157 2.39 14.09 -0.96
CA ALA A 157 3.29 15.02 -0.29
C ALA A 157 3.67 14.54 1.12
N LEU A 158 2.70 14.05 1.90
CA LEU A 158 2.95 13.46 3.22
C LEU A 158 3.83 12.20 3.12
N MET A 159 3.59 11.36 2.12
CA MET A 159 4.40 10.16 1.88
C MET A 159 5.85 10.51 1.55
N VAL A 160 6.08 11.42 0.61
CA VAL A 160 7.43 11.86 0.22
C VAL A 160 8.16 12.50 1.39
N PHE A 161 7.48 13.36 2.16
CA PHE A 161 8.06 13.95 3.36
C PHE A 161 8.46 12.89 4.38
N SER A 162 7.60 11.93 4.66
CA SER A 162 7.88 10.84 5.60
C SER A 162 9.03 9.96 5.14
N LEU A 163 9.12 9.66 3.83
CA LEU A 163 10.22 8.88 3.28
C LEU A 163 11.55 9.65 3.32
N SER A 164 11.53 10.98 3.14
CA SER A 164 12.74 11.79 3.23
C SER A 164 13.39 11.77 4.63
N LEU A 165 12.59 11.54 5.67
CA LEU A 165 13.10 11.39 7.05
C LEU A 165 14.00 10.15 7.20
N ILE A 166 13.77 9.08 6.42
CA ILE A 166 14.63 7.89 6.43
C ILE A 166 16.03 8.26 5.96
N HIS A 167 16.15 9.07 4.92
CA HIS A 167 17.46 9.50 4.40
C HIS A 167 18.18 10.48 5.32
N ILE A 168 17.45 11.29 6.08
CA ILE A 168 18.04 12.23 7.05
C ILE A 168 18.60 11.48 8.27
N SER A 169 17.97 10.39 8.67
CA SER A 169 18.42 9.58 9.81
C SER A 169 19.60 8.65 9.47
N GLU A 170 19.98 8.56 8.20
CA GLU A 170 21.15 7.80 7.78
C GLU A 170 22.41 8.61 8.14
N PRO A 171 23.20 8.20 9.17
CA PRO A 171 24.42 8.92 9.51
C PRO A 171 25.34 8.83 8.29
N THR A 172 25.71 9.98 7.76
CA THR A 172 26.67 10.11 6.68
C THR A 172 27.93 9.37 7.10
N ARG A 173 28.10 8.14 6.62
CA ARG A 173 29.31 7.34 6.82
C ARG A 173 30.40 8.00 5.99
N ARG A 174 30.92 9.12 6.54
CA ARG A 174 32.17 9.70 6.02
C ARG A 174 33.26 8.67 6.29
N ARG A 175 33.78 8.11 5.22
CA ARG A 175 35.07 7.45 5.21
C ARG A 175 36.16 8.49 5.37
#